data_97fdc80c5a949140cdbed799c7d2d64c
#
_entry.id   97fdc80c5a949140cdbed799c7d2d64c
#
_cell.length_a   1.000
_cell.length_b   1.000
_cell.length_c   1.000
_cell.angle_alpha   90.00
_cell.angle_beta   90.00
_cell.angle_gamma   90.00
#
_symmetry.space_group_name_H-M   'P 1'
#
loop_
_entity.id
_entity.type
_entity.pdbx_description
1 polymer ?
#
loop_
_entity_poly.entity_id
_entity_poly.type
_entity_poly.pdbx_seq_one_letter_code
_entity_poly.pdbx_strand_id
1 'polypeptide(L)'
;GLESFAGIKGRLQKRQGIAGAVVLDDTYNANPDSVRAGIDVLAATIGHKVLVLGDMGEIGEASGQYHDEIGGYAKSQGIDRLFALGDASQQAVRNFGEGARHFCNVEKLIAAVNKELGPETTVLVKGSRFMKMERVADAIAAEEKN
;
A
#
# COMPACT_ATOMS: atom_id res chain seq x y z
N GLY A 1 -1.16 17.12 -14.26
CA GLY A 1 -1.76 17.73 -13.49
C GLY A 1 -1.67 17.25 -12.26
N LEU A 2 -1.67 16.37 -12.04
CA LEU A 2 -1.57 15.93 -10.97
C LEU A 2 -0.65 16.40 -10.19
N GLU A 3 -0.03 16.98 -10.62
CA GLU A 3 0.95 17.65 -10.02
C GLU A 3 0.38 18.40 -8.98
N SER A 4 -0.72 18.76 -9.03
CA SER A 4 -1.27 19.53 -8.00
C SER A 4 -1.08 18.90 -6.65
N PHE A 5 -0.76 17.64 -6.62
CA PHE A 5 -0.61 17.07 -5.35
C PHE A 5 0.75 17.16 -4.91
N ALA A 6 1.56 17.80 -5.60
CA ALA A 6 2.91 17.79 -5.32
C ALA A 6 3.30 18.37 -4.03
N GLY A 7 2.47 18.87 -3.29
CA GLY A 7 2.85 19.52 -2.09
C GLY A 7 3.71 18.70 -1.16
N ILE A 8 3.32 17.52 -0.83
CA ILE A 8 4.01 16.73 0.18
C ILE A 8 4.41 15.40 -0.41
N LYS A 9 5.71 15.13 -0.35
CA LYS A 9 6.20 13.87 -0.82
C LYS A 9 5.60 12.75 0.03
N GLY A 10 5.20 11.68 -0.62
CA GLY A 10 4.63 10.54 0.07
C GLY A 10 3.14 10.66 0.38
N ARG A 11 2.46 11.68 -0.15
CA ARG A 11 1.02 11.81 0.03
C ARG A 11 0.33 11.60 -1.30
N LEU A 12 -0.11 10.38 -1.52
CA LEU A 12 -0.86 9.95 -2.70
C LEU A 12 -0.22 10.46 -4.00
N GLN A 13 1.08 10.32 -4.09
CA GLN A 13 1.84 10.74 -5.25
C GLN A 13 1.84 9.65 -6.29
N LYS A 14 1.49 9.99 -7.51
CA LYS A 14 1.52 9.01 -8.59
C LYS A 14 2.93 8.95 -9.18
N ARG A 15 3.50 7.77 -9.23
CA ARG A 15 4.85 7.56 -9.73
C ARG A 15 4.85 6.46 -10.78
N GLN A 16 5.81 6.52 -11.69
CA GLN A 16 5.99 5.48 -12.67
C GLN A 16 6.67 4.30 -11.99
N GLY A 17 6.12 3.12 -12.18
CA GLY A 17 6.69 1.92 -11.58
C GLY A 17 7.45 1.08 -12.58
N ILE A 18 8.17 0.10 -12.07
CA ILE A 18 8.90 -0.86 -12.88
C ILE A 18 7.89 -1.65 -13.69
N ALA A 19 8.29 -2.10 -14.89
CA ALA A 19 7.50 -2.96 -15.77
C ALA A 19 6.19 -2.30 -16.23
N GLY A 20 6.12 -0.97 -16.20
CA GLY A 20 4.94 -0.26 -16.68
C GLY A 20 3.86 -0.08 -15.62
N ALA A 21 4.12 -0.48 -14.39
CA ALA A 21 3.13 -0.35 -13.33
C ALA A 21 3.00 1.11 -12.89
N VAL A 22 1.90 1.42 -12.22
CA VAL A 22 1.70 2.71 -11.60
C VAL A 22 1.83 2.53 -10.09
N VAL A 23 2.60 3.40 -9.44
CA VAL A 23 2.78 3.36 -8.01
C VAL A 23 2.11 4.58 -7.41
N LEU A 24 1.19 4.35 -6.47
CA LEU A 24 0.58 5.43 -5.71
C LEU A 24 1.33 5.48 -4.39
N ASP A 25 2.18 6.48 -4.25
CA ASP A 25 3.06 6.60 -3.08
C ASP A 25 2.36 7.45 -2.05
N ASP A 26 1.80 6.78 -1.03
CA ASP A 26 1.08 7.46 0.02
C ASP A 26 1.71 7.05 1.35
N THR A 27 3.03 7.17 1.41
CA THR A 27 3.83 6.63 2.50
C THR A 27 4.11 7.63 3.61
N TYR A 28 3.58 8.86 3.49
CA TYR A 28 3.87 9.88 4.48
C TYR A 28 3.33 9.50 5.86
N ASN A 29 2.13 8.96 5.92
CA ASN A 29 1.53 8.53 7.17
C ASN A 29 0.32 7.64 6.87
N ALA A 30 -0.23 7.04 7.91
CA ALA A 30 -1.42 6.20 7.73
C ALA A 30 -2.24 6.20 9.01
N ASN A 31 -3.53 6.40 8.84
CA ASN A 31 -4.51 6.19 9.88
C ASN A 31 -5.72 5.54 9.18
N PRO A 32 -6.70 5.04 9.94
CA PRO A 32 -7.79 4.31 9.30
C PRO A 32 -8.51 5.09 8.21
N ASP A 33 -8.75 6.38 8.43
CA ASP A 33 -9.46 7.17 7.43
C ASP A 33 -8.64 7.37 6.17
N SER A 34 -7.34 7.67 6.31
CA SER A 34 -6.50 7.90 5.15
C SER A 34 -6.28 6.61 4.38
N VAL A 35 -6.22 5.47 5.06
CA VAL A 35 -6.06 4.20 4.39
C VAL A 35 -7.32 3.87 3.60
N ARG A 36 -8.50 4.11 4.17
CA ARG A 36 -9.74 3.88 3.42
C ARG A 36 -9.81 4.76 2.20
N ALA A 37 -9.43 6.03 2.33
CA ALA A 37 -9.43 6.93 1.18
C ALA A 37 -8.48 6.44 0.10
N GLY A 38 -7.30 5.95 0.50
CA GLY A 38 -6.34 5.40 -0.46
C GLY A 38 -6.89 4.17 -1.15
N ILE A 39 -7.55 3.28 -0.39
CA ILE A 39 -8.16 2.09 -0.99
C ILE A 39 -9.21 2.48 -2.00
N ASP A 40 -10.00 3.52 -1.72
CA ASP A 40 -11.01 3.97 -2.66
C ASP A 40 -10.39 4.45 -3.97
N VAL A 41 -9.27 5.17 -3.87
CA VAL A 41 -8.56 5.62 -5.07
C VAL A 41 -8.04 4.41 -5.85
N LEU A 42 -7.43 3.46 -5.15
CA LEU A 42 -6.91 2.26 -5.81
C LEU A 42 -8.04 1.46 -6.45
N ALA A 43 -9.17 1.34 -5.76
CA ALA A 43 -10.29 0.56 -6.26
C ALA A 43 -10.86 1.15 -7.55
N ALA A 44 -10.71 2.46 -7.73
CA ALA A 44 -11.23 3.13 -8.92
C ALA A 44 -10.34 2.95 -10.14
N THR A 45 -9.14 2.38 -9.98
CA THR A 45 -8.26 2.14 -11.13
C THR A 45 -8.74 0.90 -11.87
N ILE A 46 -8.22 0.72 -13.09
CA ILE A 46 -8.57 -0.43 -13.91
C ILE A 46 -7.40 -1.40 -13.88
N GLY A 47 -7.68 -2.69 -13.86
CA GLY A 47 -6.65 -3.70 -13.94
C GLY A 47 -6.34 -4.33 -12.60
N HIS A 48 -5.09 -4.74 -12.43
CA HIS A 48 -4.67 -5.49 -11.24
C HIS A 48 -4.33 -4.51 -10.11
N LYS A 49 -4.95 -4.69 -8.96
CA LYS A 49 -4.85 -3.73 -7.86
C LYS A 49 -4.16 -4.36 -6.67
N VAL A 50 -3.05 -3.77 -6.26
CA VAL A 50 -2.22 -4.30 -5.19
C VAL A 50 -2.11 -3.25 -4.09
N LEU A 51 -2.43 -3.64 -2.86
CA LEU A 51 -2.26 -2.77 -1.69
C LEU A 51 -1.08 -3.28 -0.89
N VAL A 52 -0.13 -2.39 -0.62
CA VAL A 52 1.01 -2.67 0.25
C VAL A 52 0.82 -1.83 1.51
N LEU A 53 0.69 -2.50 2.64
CA LEU A 53 0.29 -1.82 3.87
C LEU A 53 1.30 -2.09 4.98
N GLY A 54 1.87 -1.04 5.53
CA GLY A 54 2.62 -1.13 6.78
C GLY A 54 1.69 -0.79 7.93
N ASP A 55 2.10 -1.14 9.14
CA ASP A 55 1.26 -0.90 10.30
C ASP A 55 0.84 0.55 10.43
N MET A 56 -0.40 0.75 10.83
CA MET A 56 -0.87 2.07 11.22
C MET A 56 -0.48 2.27 12.68
N GLY A 57 0.27 3.33 12.96
CA GLY A 57 0.72 3.60 14.31
C GLY A 57 -0.21 4.54 15.04
N GLU A 58 0.03 4.67 16.35
CA GLU A 58 -0.63 5.68 17.14
C GLU A 58 -2.16 5.60 17.19
N ILE A 59 -2.70 4.41 17.03
CA ILE A 59 -4.13 4.22 17.14
C ILE A 59 -4.50 3.40 18.37
N GLY A 60 -3.53 3.15 19.24
CA GLY A 60 -3.77 2.62 20.58
C GLY A 60 -4.26 1.19 20.59
N GLU A 61 -5.08 0.89 21.58
CA GLU A 61 -5.50 -0.49 21.81
C GLU A 61 -6.44 -1.00 20.72
N ALA A 62 -7.01 -0.12 19.95
CA ALA A 62 -7.91 -0.53 18.87
C ALA A 62 -7.14 -0.94 17.61
N SER A 63 -5.81 -1.00 17.68
CA SER A 63 -4.99 -1.27 16.51
C SER A 63 -5.41 -2.54 15.77
N GLY A 64 -5.60 -3.63 16.52
CA GLY A 64 -5.98 -4.90 15.88
C GLY A 64 -7.30 -4.78 15.16
N GLN A 65 -8.27 -4.12 15.77
CA GLN A 65 -9.58 -3.98 15.17
C GLN A 65 -9.52 -3.11 13.91
N TYR A 66 -8.76 -2.01 13.96
CA TYR A 66 -8.67 -1.14 12.78
C TYR A 66 -7.96 -1.84 11.64
N HIS A 67 -6.90 -2.60 11.93
CA HIS A 67 -6.22 -3.33 10.87
C HIS A 67 -7.13 -4.40 10.28
N ASP A 68 -7.90 -5.07 11.14
CA ASP A 68 -8.84 -6.07 10.69
C ASP A 68 -9.87 -5.46 9.73
N GLU A 69 -10.43 -4.32 10.11
CA GLU A 69 -11.44 -3.65 9.30
C GLU A 69 -10.88 -3.20 7.95
N ILE A 70 -9.63 -2.71 7.95
CA ILE A 70 -9.01 -2.27 6.71
C ILE A 70 -8.84 -3.45 5.75
N GLY A 71 -8.42 -4.61 6.27
CA GLY A 71 -8.28 -5.78 5.42
C GLY A 71 -9.60 -6.19 4.79
N GLY A 72 -10.66 -6.20 5.58
CA GLY A 72 -11.98 -6.54 5.05
C GLY A 72 -12.48 -5.51 4.07
N TYR A 73 -12.22 -4.23 4.35
CA TYR A 73 -12.64 -3.17 3.45
C TYR A 73 -11.94 -3.30 2.09
N ALA A 74 -10.63 -3.54 2.11
CA ALA A 74 -9.89 -3.69 0.87
C ALA A 74 -10.45 -4.84 0.04
N LYS A 75 -10.73 -5.96 0.70
CA LYS A 75 -11.29 -7.11 -0.01
C LYS A 75 -12.64 -6.75 -0.63
N SER A 76 -13.49 -6.06 0.14
CA SER A 76 -14.82 -5.72 -0.35
C SER A 76 -14.79 -4.76 -1.52
N GLN A 77 -13.72 -3.96 -1.63
CA GLN A 77 -13.59 -2.99 -2.71
C GLN A 77 -12.94 -3.57 -3.95
N GLY A 78 -12.61 -4.85 -3.94
CA GLY A 78 -12.08 -5.48 -5.15
C GLY A 78 -10.58 -5.40 -5.33
N ILE A 79 -9.85 -5.12 -4.25
CA ILE A 79 -8.39 -5.14 -4.32
C ILE A 79 -7.95 -6.59 -4.52
N ASP A 80 -7.01 -6.83 -5.43
CA ASP A 80 -6.63 -8.18 -5.80
C ASP A 80 -5.61 -8.80 -4.87
N ARG A 81 -4.67 -8.00 -4.37
CA ARG A 81 -3.62 -8.51 -3.50
C ARG A 81 -3.37 -7.54 -2.37
N LEU A 82 -3.08 -8.09 -1.19
CA LEU A 82 -2.64 -7.31 -0.03
C LEU A 82 -1.32 -7.88 0.45
N PHE A 83 -0.28 -7.06 0.46
CA PHE A 83 1.00 -7.44 1.04
C PHE A 83 1.23 -6.54 2.24
N ALA A 84 1.40 -7.13 3.41
CA ALA A 84 1.44 -6.36 4.65
C ALA A 84 2.73 -6.60 5.42
N LEU A 85 3.22 -5.54 6.04
CA LEU A 85 4.45 -5.57 6.82
C LEU A 85 4.15 -5.06 8.22
N GLY A 86 4.59 -5.80 9.24
CA GLY A 86 4.43 -5.37 10.62
C GLY A 86 3.46 -6.25 11.38
N ASP A 87 3.59 -6.24 12.71
CA ASP A 87 2.80 -7.15 13.55
C ASP A 87 1.31 -6.89 13.47
N ALA A 88 0.91 -5.63 13.53
CA ALA A 88 -0.52 -5.32 13.54
C ALA A 88 -1.18 -5.63 12.21
N SER A 89 -0.42 -5.55 11.13
CA SER A 89 -0.98 -5.80 9.80
C SER A 89 -1.35 -7.25 9.57
N GLN A 90 -0.94 -8.15 10.46
CA GLN A 90 -1.39 -9.54 10.37
C GLN A 90 -2.90 -9.64 10.43
N GLN A 91 -3.54 -8.76 11.19
CA GLN A 91 -4.99 -8.78 11.29
C GLN A 91 -5.63 -8.42 9.95
N ALA A 92 -5.03 -7.49 9.22
CA ALA A 92 -5.54 -7.11 7.91
C ALA A 92 -5.44 -8.28 6.94
N VAL A 93 -4.30 -9.00 6.96
CA VAL A 93 -4.11 -10.15 6.10
C VAL A 93 -5.13 -11.22 6.39
N ARG A 94 -5.39 -11.45 7.68
CA ARG A 94 -6.32 -12.49 8.07
C ARG A 94 -7.73 -12.20 7.56
N ASN A 95 -8.17 -10.96 7.70
CA ASN A 95 -9.52 -10.61 7.26
C ASN A 95 -9.63 -10.47 5.75
N PHE A 96 -8.56 -10.10 5.08
CA PHE A 96 -8.58 -10.05 3.62
C PHE A 96 -8.73 -11.45 3.04
N GLY A 97 -8.00 -12.40 3.61
CA GLY A 97 -8.09 -13.79 3.20
C GLY A 97 -7.25 -14.10 1.98
N GLU A 98 -7.82 -14.82 1.05
CA GLU A 98 -7.08 -15.28 -0.11
C GLU A 98 -6.57 -14.09 -0.92
N GLY A 99 -5.32 -14.11 -1.31
CA GLY A 99 -4.68 -13.01 -2.03
C GLY A 99 -3.87 -12.11 -1.13
N ALA A 100 -3.85 -12.38 0.19
CA ALA A 100 -3.08 -11.57 1.11
C ALA A 100 -1.90 -12.37 1.66
N ARG A 101 -0.80 -11.67 1.92
CA ARG A 101 0.38 -12.27 2.54
C ARG A 101 0.99 -11.27 3.51
N HIS A 102 1.49 -11.81 4.62
CA HIS A 102 2.16 -11.02 5.64
C HIS A 102 3.66 -11.26 5.56
N PHE A 103 4.43 -10.20 5.80
CA PHE A 103 5.89 -10.27 5.78
C PHE A 103 6.45 -9.65 7.04
N CYS A 104 7.55 -10.21 7.53
CA CYS A 104 8.30 -9.65 8.64
C CYS A 104 9.54 -8.90 8.17
N ASN A 105 9.80 -8.92 6.88
CA ASN A 105 11.05 -8.43 6.32
C ASN A 105 10.74 -7.63 5.07
N VAL A 106 11.25 -6.39 5.00
CA VAL A 106 10.89 -5.51 3.91
C VAL A 106 11.44 -6.01 2.58
N GLU A 107 12.60 -6.64 2.58
CA GLU A 107 13.19 -7.13 1.33
C GLU A 107 12.33 -8.23 0.72
N LYS A 108 11.79 -9.11 1.57
CA LYS A 108 10.93 -10.18 1.05
C LYS A 108 9.62 -9.63 0.54
N LEU A 109 9.10 -8.60 1.21
CA LEU A 109 7.88 -7.97 0.74
C LEU A 109 8.12 -7.34 -0.62
N ILE A 110 9.24 -6.62 -0.79
CA ILE A 110 9.55 -5.99 -2.06
C ILE A 110 9.66 -7.02 -3.16
N ALA A 111 10.31 -8.16 -2.88
CA ALA A 111 10.45 -9.22 -3.88
C ALA A 111 9.08 -9.75 -4.31
N ALA A 112 8.17 -9.89 -3.36
CA ALA A 112 6.82 -10.38 -3.68
C ALA A 112 6.05 -9.35 -4.51
N VAL A 113 6.17 -8.06 -4.16
CA VAL A 113 5.49 -7.02 -4.92
C VAL A 113 6.02 -6.95 -6.33
N ASN A 114 7.34 -7.09 -6.51
CA ASN A 114 7.92 -7.05 -7.85
C ASN A 114 7.30 -8.07 -8.79
N LYS A 115 6.88 -9.20 -8.27
CA LYS A 115 6.28 -10.23 -9.12
C LYS A 115 4.89 -9.86 -9.61
N GLU A 116 4.29 -8.82 -8.98
CA GLU A 116 2.96 -8.39 -9.37
C GLU A 116 2.99 -7.26 -10.37
N LEU A 117 4.15 -6.66 -10.64
CA LEU A 117 4.24 -5.46 -11.45
C LEU A 117 4.05 -5.75 -12.92
N GLY A 118 3.37 -4.87 -13.60
CA GLY A 118 3.13 -4.99 -15.03
C GLY A 118 2.36 -3.79 -15.52
N PRO A 119 2.13 -3.70 -16.84
CA PRO A 119 1.52 -2.49 -17.41
C PRO A 119 0.07 -2.28 -16.97
N GLU A 120 -0.57 -3.30 -16.41
CA GLU A 120 -1.95 -3.13 -15.95
C GLU A 120 -2.05 -3.16 -14.43
N THR A 121 -0.94 -3.00 -13.74
CA THR A 121 -0.92 -3.07 -12.29
C THR A 121 -0.81 -1.69 -11.68
N THR A 122 -1.62 -1.42 -10.66
CA THR A 122 -1.48 -0.24 -9.84
C THR A 122 -1.23 -0.71 -8.41
N VAL A 123 -0.21 -0.14 -7.77
CA VAL A 123 0.18 -0.50 -6.41
C VAL A 123 0.05 0.74 -5.52
N LEU A 124 -0.72 0.61 -4.45
CA LEU A 124 -0.80 1.67 -3.44
C LEU A 124 0.08 1.25 -2.26
N VAL A 125 1.00 2.12 -1.85
CA VAL A 125 1.90 1.86 -0.74
C VAL A 125 1.57 2.83 0.38
N LYS A 126 1.20 2.31 1.56
CA LYS A 126 0.85 3.11 2.73
C LYS A 126 1.40 2.51 4.00
N GLY A 127 1.61 3.34 4.99
CA GLY A 127 2.03 2.90 6.31
C GLY A 127 2.35 4.12 7.16
N SER A 128 2.44 3.94 8.48
CA SER A 128 2.82 5.01 9.37
C SER A 128 4.27 5.40 9.14
N ARG A 129 4.62 6.62 9.55
CA ARG A 129 5.98 7.12 9.34
C ARG A 129 7.04 6.18 9.86
N PHE A 130 6.80 5.57 11.05
CA PHE A 130 7.82 4.71 11.63
C PHE A 130 8.07 3.44 10.81
N MET A 131 7.15 3.08 9.92
CA MET A 131 7.31 1.89 9.09
C MET A 131 8.21 2.16 7.88
N LYS A 132 8.42 3.42 7.56
CA LYS A 132 9.30 3.80 6.44
C LYS A 132 8.94 3.07 5.16
N MET A 133 7.68 3.09 4.83
CA MET A 133 7.19 2.36 3.66
C MET A 133 7.64 2.99 2.35
N GLU A 134 8.21 4.20 2.39
CA GLU A 134 8.83 4.77 1.19
C GLU A 134 9.94 3.88 0.66
N ARG A 135 10.53 3.02 1.51
CA ARG A 135 11.51 2.04 1.03
C ARG A 135 10.90 1.14 -0.04
N VAL A 136 9.63 0.77 0.14
CA VAL A 136 8.97 -0.08 -0.83
C VAL A 136 8.65 0.72 -2.09
N ALA A 137 8.06 1.90 -1.92
CA ALA A 137 7.69 2.72 -3.07
C ALA A 137 8.91 3.03 -3.93
N ASP A 138 10.03 3.40 -3.28
CA ASP A 138 11.25 3.72 -4.02
C ASP A 138 11.81 2.49 -4.74
N ALA A 139 11.71 1.32 -4.12
CA ALA A 139 12.27 0.10 -4.70
C ALA A 139 11.52 -0.35 -5.96
N ILE A 140 10.21 -0.05 -6.03
CA ILE A 140 9.43 -0.49 -7.18
C ILE A 140 9.20 0.64 -8.19
N ALA A 141 9.72 1.83 -7.91
CA ALA A 141 9.60 2.95 -8.85
C ALA A 141 10.64 2.83 -9.95
N ALA A 142 10.27 3.28 -11.15
CA ALA A 142 11.16 3.24 -12.30
C ALA A 142 11.68 4.62 -12.69
N GLU A 143 11.38 5.63 -11.88
CA GLU A 143 11.80 6.99 -12.21
C GLU A 143 13.30 7.12 -12.18
N GLU A 144 13.81 7.98 -13.05
CA GLU A 144 15.21 8.22 -13.02
C GLU A 144 15.60 9.03 -11.81
N LYS A 145 16.79 8.78 -11.31
CA LYS A 145 17.23 9.54 -10.21
C LYS A 145 18.13 10.57 -10.70
N ASN A 146 17.84 11.77 -10.58
CA ASN A 146 18.73 12.82 -11.04
C ASN A 146 19.19 13.67 -9.92
#